data_53bd7c7d7453c2df423a79db73f469e3
#
_entry.id   53bd7c7d7453c2df423a79db73f469e3
#
_cell.length_a   1.000
_cell.length_b   1.000
_cell.length_c   1.000
_cell.angle_alpha   90.00
_cell.angle_beta   90.00
_cell.angle_gamma   90.00
#
_symmetry.space_group_name_H-M   'P 1'
#
loop_
_entity.id
_entity.type
_entity.pdbx_description
1 polymer ?
#
loop_
_entity_poly.entity_id
_entity_poly.type
_entity_poly.pdbx_seq_one_letter_code
_entity_poly.pdbx_strand_id
1 'polypeptide(L)'
;MRVDIGNALDEVATPGIPEDALDRLDSRVADAHERIAEGRAAHEHGYESLNLPETVDTGAIREAVEPFQGSESIINVGIGGSALGSATLSSALESDVDAYYLDNVDPEWIERLLEEIDLSSTAVNVVSRSGTTAETLSNFLVVQQAMEDEGVDWAERTWVTTGESGNLRDLADKHDLPSLKVPDGVPGRFSVLSTVGLASAALQGHDIDAIVEGARDAERSLSGSLYDSPAYAYGAIAHALDIRGAGVNAMMPYSESLETFAEWYAQLWAESLGKDGLGQTPVRALGATDQHSQLQLYRAGPHDKMVTFVQ
;
A
#
# COMPACT_ATOMS: atom_id res chain seq x y z
N MET A 1 -8.05 -15.57 4.15
CA MET A 1 -8.82 -14.39 4.66
C MET A 1 -10.28 -14.77 4.78
N ARG A 2 -11.02 -14.22 5.75
CA ARG A 2 -12.47 -14.39 5.92
C ARG A 2 -13.11 -13.02 6.10
N VAL A 3 -14.27 -12.81 5.47
CA VAL A 3 -15.09 -11.58 5.63
C VAL A 3 -16.44 -11.98 6.22
N ASP A 4 -16.83 -11.36 7.33
CA ASP A 4 -18.14 -11.51 7.95
C ASP A 4 -19.00 -10.29 7.58
N ILE A 5 -20.08 -10.51 6.87
CA ILE A 5 -20.99 -9.49 6.35
C ILE A 5 -22.34 -9.44 7.10
N GLY A 6 -22.54 -10.29 8.12
CA GLY A 6 -23.84 -10.43 8.81
C GLY A 6 -24.38 -9.11 9.35
N ASN A 7 -23.48 -8.24 9.85
CA ASN A 7 -23.89 -6.93 10.37
C ASN A 7 -24.17 -5.87 9.28
N ALA A 8 -24.03 -6.19 8.00
CA ALA A 8 -24.39 -5.31 6.88
C ALA A 8 -25.79 -5.61 6.31
N LEU A 9 -26.43 -6.69 6.76
CA LEU A 9 -27.75 -7.09 6.28
C LEU A 9 -28.88 -6.24 6.91
N ASP A 10 -29.99 -6.10 6.22
CA ASP A 10 -31.10 -5.24 6.62
C ASP A 10 -31.89 -5.76 7.85
N GLU A 11 -31.72 -7.02 8.20
CA GLU A 11 -32.22 -7.57 9.47
C GLU A 11 -31.51 -6.96 10.71
N VAL A 12 -30.31 -6.44 10.54
CA VAL A 12 -29.44 -5.94 11.62
C VAL A 12 -29.12 -4.45 11.47
N ALA A 13 -28.90 -3.98 10.25
CA ALA A 13 -28.41 -2.63 9.95
C ALA A 13 -29.46 -1.75 9.28
N THR A 14 -29.33 -0.42 9.48
CA THR A 14 -30.12 0.59 8.77
C THR A 14 -29.20 1.76 8.42
N PRO A 15 -28.88 2.01 7.12
CA PRO A 15 -29.26 1.18 5.96
C PRO A 15 -28.61 -0.21 6.01
N GLY A 16 -29.31 -1.21 5.51
CA GLY A 16 -28.84 -2.59 5.40
C GLY A 16 -29.09 -3.15 4.01
N ILE A 17 -28.58 -4.32 3.73
CA ILE A 17 -28.64 -4.99 2.43
C ILE A 17 -29.62 -6.16 2.54
N PRO A 18 -30.74 -6.17 1.78
CA PRO A 18 -31.61 -7.34 1.68
C PRO A 18 -30.89 -8.52 1.00
N GLU A 19 -31.21 -9.75 1.43
CA GLU A 19 -30.59 -10.96 0.84
C GLU A 19 -30.79 -11.03 -0.69
N ASP A 20 -31.96 -10.69 -1.19
CA ASP A 20 -32.26 -10.69 -2.62
C ASP A 20 -31.42 -9.66 -3.42
N ALA A 21 -30.89 -8.63 -2.75
CA ALA A 21 -29.96 -7.70 -3.35
C ALA A 21 -28.55 -8.30 -3.47
N LEU A 22 -28.13 -9.18 -2.56
CA LEU A 22 -26.87 -9.92 -2.69
C LEU A 22 -26.92 -10.88 -3.88
N ASP A 23 -28.02 -11.61 -4.06
CA ASP A 23 -28.20 -12.52 -5.20
C ASP A 23 -28.12 -11.77 -6.55
N ARG A 24 -28.69 -10.56 -6.61
CA ARG A 24 -28.55 -9.71 -7.80
C ARG A 24 -27.13 -9.18 -8.01
N LEU A 25 -26.40 -8.91 -6.95
CA LEU A 25 -25.00 -8.49 -7.04
C LEU A 25 -24.09 -9.64 -7.45
N ASP A 26 -24.41 -10.87 -7.08
CA ASP A 26 -23.59 -12.04 -7.43
C ASP A 26 -23.44 -12.20 -8.95
N SER A 27 -24.51 -11.99 -9.71
CA SER A 27 -24.42 -11.98 -11.17
C SER A 27 -23.49 -10.91 -11.72
N ARG A 28 -23.48 -9.71 -11.11
CA ARG A 28 -22.57 -8.61 -11.47
C ARG A 28 -21.14 -8.90 -11.07
N VAL A 29 -20.93 -9.62 -9.99
CA VAL A 29 -19.60 -10.09 -9.56
C VAL A 29 -19.03 -11.07 -10.58
N ALA A 30 -19.84 -11.97 -11.12
CA ALA A 30 -19.41 -12.86 -12.18
C ALA A 30 -18.91 -12.10 -13.43
N ASP A 31 -19.68 -11.11 -13.89
CA ASP A 31 -19.29 -10.25 -15.04
C ASP A 31 -17.98 -9.47 -14.73
N ALA A 32 -17.86 -8.96 -13.50
CA ALA A 32 -16.65 -8.24 -13.07
C ALA A 32 -15.42 -9.16 -13.00
N HIS A 33 -15.60 -10.40 -12.53
CA HIS A 33 -14.54 -11.39 -12.48
C HIS A 33 -14.03 -11.75 -13.90
N GLU A 34 -14.94 -11.96 -14.86
CA GLU A 34 -14.56 -12.18 -16.25
C GLU A 34 -13.78 -10.98 -16.83
N ARG A 35 -14.27 -9.76 -16.58
CA ARG A 35 -13.58 -8.53 -17.00
C ARG A 35 -12.18 -8.38 -16.39
N ILE A 36 -12.00 -8.75 -15.13
CA ILE A 36 -10.69 -8.78 -14.47
C ILE A 36 -9.77 -9.79 -15.14
N ALA A 37 -10.28 -11.00 -15.44
CA ALA A 37 -9.50 -12.04 -16.10
C ALA A 37 -9.04 -11.60 -17.50
N GLU A 38 -9.93 -10.95 -18.28
CA GLU A 38 -9.60 -10.38 -19.59
C GLU A 38 -8.51 -9.30 -19.49
N GLY A 39 -8.65 -8.34 -18.53
CA GLY A 39 -7.69 -7.27 -18.35
C GLY A 39 -6.31 -7.78 -17.93
N ARG A 40 -6.26 -8.81 -17.09
CA ARG A 40 -5.01 -9.50 -16.71
C ARG A 40 -4.36 -10.18 -17.91
N ALA A 41 -5.13 -10.95 -18.68
CA ALA A 41 -4.62 -11.66 -19.85
C ALA A 41 -4.11 -10.71 -20.95
N ALA A 42 -4.70 -9.52 -21.04
CA ALA A 42 -4.32 -8.48 -22.00
C ALA A 42 -3.21 -7.54 -21.48
N HIS A 43 -2.70 -7.74 -20.25
CA HIS A 43 -1.74 -6.84 -19.59
C HIS A 43 -2.21 -5.38 -19.57
N GLU A 44 -3.49 -5.15 -19.38
CA GLU A 44 -4.05 -3.80 -19.34
C GLU A 44 -3.55 -3.02 -18.12
N HIS A 45 -3.35 -1.72 -18.30
CA HIS A 45 -2.96 -0.82 -17.22
C HIS A 45 -3.95 -0.90 -16.04
N GLY A 46 -3.42 -1.12 -14.84
CA GLY A 46 -4.19 -1.33 -13.60
C GLY A 46 -4.41 -2.81 -13.28
N TYR A 47 -4.75 -3.63 -14.26
CA TYR A 47 -4.90 -5.08 -14.04
C TYR A 47 -3.56 -5.81 -13.91
N GLU A 48 -2.48 -5.23 -14.42
CA GLU A 48 -1.12 -5.77 -14.29
C GLU A 48 -0.69 -5.96 -12.84
N SER A 49 -1.22 -5.18 -11.91
CA SER A 49 -0.96 -5.36 -10.48
C SER A 49 -1.39 -6.75 -9.94
N LEU A 50 -2.40 -7.36 -10.54
CA LEU A 50 -2.87 -8.70 -10.20
C LEU A 50 -1.99 -9.82 -10.80
N ASN A 51 -1.09 -9.48 -11.72
CA ASN A 51 -0.11 -10.41 -12.30
C ASN A 51 1.21 -10.42 -11.51
N LEU A 52 1.43 -9.43 -10.62
CA LEU A 52 2.67 -9.31 -9.84
C LEU A 52 3.06 -10.59 -9.09
N PRO A 53 2.14 -11.33 -8.44
CA PRO A 53 2.51 -12.55 -7.74
C PRO A 53 3.18 -13.61 -8.64
N GLU A 54 2.86 -13.61 -9.94
CA GLU A 54 3.42 -14.56 -10.91
C GLU A 54 4.64 -13.99 -11.66
N THR A 55 4.78 -12.67 -11.73
CA THR A 55 5.78 -12.02 -12.60
C THR A 55 6.95 -11.39 -11.85
N VAL A 56 6.82 -11.16 -10.54
CA VAL A 56 7.88 -10.54 -9.75
C VAL A 56 9.07 -11.48 -9.58
N ASP A 57 10.27 -10.96 -9.87
CA ASP A 57 11.53 -11.66 -9.65
C ASP A 57 12.10 -11.30 -8.27
N THR A 58 11.77 -12.12 -7.27
CA THR A 58 12.27 -11.96 -5.90
C THR A 58 13.77 -12.21 -5.77
N GLY A 59 14.35 -13.00 -6.67
CA GLY A 59 15.80 -13.24 -6.75
C GLY A 59 16.55 -11.97 -7.15
N ALA A 60 16.11 -11.31 -8.21
CA ALA A 60 16.68 -10.04 -8.66
C ALA A 60 16.54 -8.92 -7.61
N ILE A 61 15.43 -8.91 -6.86
CA ILE A 61 15.25 -7.96 -5.75
C ILE A 61 16.29 -8.20 -4.65
N ARG A 62 16.50 -9.45 -4.23
CA ARG A 62 17.51 -9.78 -3.20
C ARG A 62 18.91 -9.42 -3.65
N GLU A 63 19.26 -9.72 -4.90
CA GLU A 63 20.57 -9.37 -5.48
C GLU A 63 20.81 -7.86 -5.47
N ALA A 64 19.79 -7.07 -5.81
CA ALA A 64 19.90 -5.61 -5.84
C ALA A 64 20.09 -4.97 -4.46
N VAL A 65 19.52 -5.56 -3.40
CA VAL A 65 19.67 -5.04 -2.03
C VAL A 65 20.80 -5.70 -1.24
N GLU A 66 21.45 -6.71 -1.79
CA GLU A 66 22.56 -7.43 -1.14
C GLU A 66 23.71 -6.51 -0.69
N PRO A 67 24.13 -5.48 -1.47
CA PRO A 67 25.17 -4.56 -1.04
C PRO A 67 24.83 -3.77 0.23
N PHE A 68 23.58 -3.65 0.58
CA PHE A 68 23.06 -2.89 1.73
C PHE A 68 22.76 -3.76 2.95
N GLN A 69 22.97 -5.06 2.86
CA GLN A 69 22.76 -5.97 3.97
C GLN A 69 23.69 -5.62 5.14
N GLY A 70 23.13 -5.72 6.37
CA GLY A 70 23.84 -5.31 7.58
C GLY A 70 23.66 -3.84 7.96
N SER A 71 22.85 -3.07 7.20
CA SER A 71 22.39 -1.76 7.66
C SER A 71 21.50 -1.91 8.90
N GLU A 72 21.64 -1.02 9.86
CA GLU A 72 20.82 -1.00 11.08
C GLU A 72 19.47 -0.32 10.84
N SER A 73 19.42 0.57 9.83
CA SER A 73 18.18 1.22 9.43
C SER A 73 18.08 1.44 7.93
N ILE A 74 16.86 1.72 7.48
CA ILE A 74 16.56 2.13 6.10
C ILE A 74 15.71 3.39 6.10
N ILE A 75 16.08 4.36 5.26
CA ILE A 75 15.23 5.50 4.90
C ILE A 75 14.61 5.24 3.53
N ASN A 76 13.28 5.16 3.48
CA ASN A 76 12.50 5.11 2.24
C ASN A 76 12.00 6.51 1.91
N VAL A 77 12.49 7.08 0.81
CA VAL A 77 12.09 8.41 0.33
C VAL A 77 11.10 8.25 -0.81
N GLY A 78 9.83 8.51 -0.57
CA GLY A 78 8.77 8.33 -1.56
C GLY A 78 7.43 8.78 -1.02
N ILE A 79 6.46 9.07 -1.87
CA ILE A 79 5.15 9.61 -1.50
C ILE A 79 4.02 8.73 -2.00
N GLY A 80 2.98 8.59 -1.19
CA GLY A 80 1.77 7.84 -1.53
C GLY A 80 2.06 6.40 -1.88
N GLY A 81 1.76 5.97 -3.12
CA GLY A 81 2.01 4.59 -3.56
C GLY A 81 3.49 4.17 -3.58
N SER A 82 4.42 5.12 -3.51
CA SER A 82 5.85 4.83 -3.37
C SER A 82 6.29 4.54 -1.93
N ALA A 83 5.44 4.78 -0.94
CA ALA A 83 5.75 4.63 0.48
C ALA A 83 4.76 3.72 1.22
N LEU A 84 3.45 3.98 1.12
CA LEU A 84 2.44 3.42 2.01
C LEU A 84 2.35 1.88 2.02
N GLY A 85 2.47 1.24 0.85
CA GLY A 85 2.47 -0.22 0.79
C GLY A 85 3.70 -0.83 1.47
N SER A 86 4.88 -0.24 1.27
CA SER A 86 6.13 -0.64 1.92
C SER A 86 6.07 -0.38 3.43
N ALA A 87 5.57 0.78 3.86
CA ALA A 87 5.37 1.12 5.26
C ALA A 87 4.43 0.12 5.96
N THR A 88 3.40 -0.33 5.24
CA THR A 88 2.50 -1.37 5.76
C THR A 88 3.21 -2.69 6.00
N LEU A 89 4.09 -3.13 5.10
CA LEU A 89 4.88 -4.35 5.30
C LEU A 89 5.83 -4.20 6.50
N SER A 90 6.54 -3.07 6.59
CA SER A 90 7.47 -2.81 7.70
C SER A 90 6.77 -2.72 9.05
N SER A 91 5.56 -2.17 9.10
CA SER A 91 4.78 -2.09 10.34
C SER A 91 4.15 -3.43 10.73
N ALA A 92 3.72 -4.23 9.75
CA ALA A 92 3.04 -5.49 9.99
C ALA A 92 3.98 -6.66 10.34
N LEU A 93 5.26 -6.57 9.96
CA LEU A 93 6.24 -7.63 10.10
C LEU A 93 7.37 -7.16 11.04
N GLU A 94 7.77 -8.02 11.97
CA GLU A 94 8.86 -7.71 12.90
C GLU A 94 10.22 -7.77 12.19
N SER A 95 11.09 -6.78 12.43
CA SER A 95 12.44 -6.69 11.90
C SER A 95 13.39 -6.09 12.94
N ASP A 96 14.68 -6.46 12.86
CA ASP A 96 15.74 -5.81 13.63
C ASP A 96 16.30 -4.57 12.90
N VAL A 97 15.86 -4.29 11.67
CA VAL A 97 16.22 -3.12 10.86
C VAL A 97 15.11 -2.09 10.96
N ASP A 98 15.42 -0.93 11.52
CA ASP A 98 14.47 0.17 11.64
C ASP A 98 14.14 0.77 10.27
N ALA A 99 12.85 1.00 9.98
CA ALA A 99 12.41 1.56 8.71
C ALA A 99 11.74 2.93 8.89
N TYR A 100 12.28 3.93 8.22
CA TYR A 100 11.77 5.30 8.23
C TYR A 100 11.23 5.68 6.86
N TYR A 101 10.14 6.45 6.83
CA TYR A 101 9.46 6.84 5.59
C TYR A 101 9.38 8.35 5.48
N LEU A 102 10.10 8.93 4.51
CA LEU A 102 10.05 10.34 4.18
C LEU A 102 8.99 10.55 3.08
N ASP A 103 7.74 10.54 3.49
CA ASP A 103 6.56 10.61 2.62
C ASP A 103 5.81 11.96 2.73
N ASN A 104 6.31 12.87 3.55
CA ASN A 104 5.83 14.23 3.70
C ASN A 104 7.01 15.22 3.68
N VAL A 105 6.73 16.47 3.31
CA VAL A 105 7.73 17.56 3.34
C VAL A 105 7.60 18.29 4.67
N ASP A 106 8.29 17.77 5.67
CA ASP A 106 8.37 18.36 7.02
C ASP A 106 9.85 18.51 7.43
N PRO A 107 10.43 19.70 7.22
CA PRO A 107 11.86 19.92 7.48
C PRO A 107 12.26 19.67 8.95
N GLU A 108 11.43 20.07 9.90
CA GLU A 108 11.76 19.93 11.33
C GLU A 108 11.77 18.46 11.77
N TRP A 109 10.86 17.66 11.21
CA TRP A 109 10.81 16.23 11.50
C TRP A 109 11.96 15.48 10.82
N ILE A 110 12.26 15.81 9.55
CA ILE A 110 13.35 15.19 8.79
C ILE A 110 14.69 15.51 9.46
N GLU A 111 14.97 16.77 9.79
CA GLU A 111 16.20 17.18 10.46
C GLU A 111 16.40 16.40 11.77
N ARG A 112 15.38 16.32 12.60
CA ARG A 112 15.41 15.58 13.86
C ARG A 112 15.66 14.08 13.68
N LEU A 113 15.01 13.46 12.69
CA LEU A 113 15.26 12.05 12.36
C LEU A 113 16.72 11.81 11.96
N LEU A 114 17.27 12.66 11.08
CA LEU A 114 18.65 12.52 10.61
C LEU A 114 19.70 12.78 11.71
N GLU A 115 19.35 13.55 12.74
CA GLU A 115 20.20 13.75 13.94
C GLU A 115 20.13 12.55 14.92
N GLU A 116 19.04 11.77 14.92
CA GLU A 116 18.82 10.66 15.86
C GLU A 116 19.39 9.31 15.36
N ILE A 117 19.57 9.14 14.05
CA ILE A 117 20.02 7.87 13.46
C ILE A 117 21.49 7.91 13.02
N ASP A 118 22.16 6.76 12.99
CA ASP A 118 23.50 6.64 12.45
C ASP A 118 23.46 6.51 10.90
N LEU A 119 23.71 7.62 10.21
CA LEU A 119 23.72 7.66 8.74
C LEU A 119 24.77 6.73 8.12
N SER A 120 25.86 6.41 8.84
CA SER A 120 26.89 5.50 8.36
C SER A 120 26.43 4.04 8.28
N SER A 121 25.43 3.65 9.08
CA SER A 121 24.80 2.32 9.08
C SER A 121 23.40 2.32 8.45
N THR A 122 23.00 3.43 7.81
CA THR A 122 21.66 3.61 7.22
C THR A 122 21.72 3.38 5.70
N ALA A 123 20.80 2.56 5.19
CA ALA A 123 20.55 2.43 3.75
C ALA A 123 19.45 3.41 3.29
N VAL A 124 19.49 3.85 2.04
CA VAL A 124 18.51 4.77 1.47
C VAL A 124 17.88 4.19 0.20
N ASN A 125 16.56 4.11 0.17
CA ASN A 125 15.78 3.75 -1.01
C ASN A 125 14.99 4.95 -1.51
N VAL A 126 15.31 5.47 -2.68
CA VAL A 126 14.58 6.58 -3.29
C VAL A 126 13.58 6.05 -4.31
N VAL A 127 12.30 6.24 -4.04
CA VAL A 127 11.21 5.62 -4.81
C VAL A 127 10.38 6.67 -5.53
N SER A 128 10.47 6.70 -6.85
CA SER A 128 9.60 7.54 -7.68
C SER A 128 9.43 6.92 -9.06
N ARG A 129 8.21 6.48 -9.38
CA ARG A 129 7.90 5.92 -10.70
C ARG A 129 8.20 6.89 -11.85
N SER A 130 7.80 8.15 -11.72
CA SER A 130 8.05 9.18 -12.73
C SER A 130 9.50 9.66 -12.76
N GLY A 131 10.23 9.44 -11.67
CA GLY A 131 11.56 10.00 -11.44
C GLY A 131 11.60 11.53 -11.31
N THR A 132 10.43 12.19 -11.21
CA THR A 132 10.31 13.67 -11.23
C THR A 132 9.46 14.23 -10.09
N THR A 133 9.05 13.42 -9.13
CA THR A 133 8.26 13.86 -7.97
C THR A 133 9.09 14.84 -7.15
N ALA A 134 8.66 16.09 -7.10
CA ALA A 134 9.44 17.17 -6.51
C ALA A 134 9.71 16.96 -5.02
N GLU A 135 8.71 16.51 -4.28
CA GLU A 135 8.80 16.23 -2.85
C GLU A 135 9.78 15.10 -2.56
N THR A 136 9.73 14.00 -3.32
CA THR A 136 10.69 12.89 -3.19
C THR A 136 12.11 13.35 -3.44
N LEU A 137 12.33 14.11 -4.52
CA LEU A 137 13.67 14.63 -4.85
C LEU A 137 14.14 15.63 -3.78
N SER A 138 13.27 16.50 -3.28
CA SER A 138 13.62 17.46 -2.24
C SER A 138 14.02 16.78 -0.93
N ASN A 139 13.23 15.80 -0.47
CA ASN A 139 13.53 15.04 0.74
C ASN A 139 14.85 14.26 0.58
N PHE A 140 15.07 13.66 -0.61
CA PHE A 140 16.33 12.95 -0.87
C PHE A 140 17.54 13.88 -0.84
N LEU A 141 17.45 15.09 -1.41
CA LEU A 141 18.57 16.06 -1.38
C LEU A 141 18.94 16.46 0.06
N VAL A 142 17.96 16.50 0.98
CA VAL A 142 18.22 16.75 2.40
C VAL A 142 18.98 15.58 3.04
N VAL A 143 18.55 14.34 2.75
CA VAL A 143 19.26 13.14 3.24
C VAL A 143 20.67 13.08 2.67
N GLN A 144 20.84 13.31 1.37
CA GLN A 144 22.15 13.37 0.72
C GLN A 144 23.07 14.37 1.40
N GLN A 145 22.60 15.61 1.62
CA GLN A 145 23.39 16.65 2.26
C GLN A 145 23.80 16.28 3.69
N ALA A 146 22.89 15.70 4.47
CA ALA A 146 23.19 15.25 5.83
C ALA A 146 24.29 14.16 5.83
N MET A 147 24.21 13.20 4.92
CA MET A 147 25.25 12.17 4.77
C MET A 147 26.61 12.78 4.37
N GLU A 148 26.60 13.74 3.44
CA GLU A 148 27.82 14.46 3.03
C GLU A 148 28.45 15.26 4.20
N ASP A 149 27.63 15.93 5.00
CA ASP A 149 28.08 16.72 6.16
C ASP A 149 28.72 15.83 7.24
N GLU A 150 28.26 14.59 7.39
CA GLU A 150 28.85 13.57 8.27
C GLU A 150 30.02 12.80 7.64
N GLY A 151 30.34 13.06 6.38
CA GLY A 151 31.42 12.38 5.66
C GLY A 151 31.07 10.96 5.21
N VAL A 152 29.79 10.63 5.13
CA VAL A 152 29.29 9.35 4.62
C VAL A 152 29.16 9.45 3.10
N ASP A 153 29.66 8.46 2.37
CA ASP A 153 29.42 8.35 0.93
C ASP A 153 27.99 7.86 0.69
N TRP A 154 27.09 8.80 0.43
CA TRP A 154 25.69 8.52 0.21
C TRP A 154 25.44 7.60 -0.99
N ALA A 155 26.32 7.63 -2.02
CA ALA A 155 26.15 6.78 -3.20
C ALA A 155 26.36 5.30 -2.87
N GLU A 156 27.26 4.97 -1.96
CA GLU A 156 27.47 3.61 -1.47
C GLU A 156 26.31 3.11 -0.56
N ARG A 157 25.44 4.00 -0.11
CA ARG A 157 24.32 3.71 0.79
C ARG A 157 22.95 3.79 0.12
N THR A 158 22.90 4.18 -1.17
CA THR A 158 21.62 4.51 -1.84
C THR A 158 21.39 3.60 -3.04
N TRP A 159 20.18 3.12 -3.16
CA TRP A 159 19.64 2.62 -4.44
C TRP A 159 18.39 3.39 -4.82
N VAL A 160 17.98 3.30 -6.07
CA VAL A 160 16.76 3.93 -6.56
C VAL A 160 15.77 2.90 -7.10
N THR A 161 14.48 3.14 -6.85
CA THR A 161 13.38 2.37 -7.43
C THR A 161 12.56 3.31 -8.30
N THR A 162 12.76 3.25 -9.64
CA THR A 162 12.24 4.27 -10.56
C THR A 162 11.89 3.67 -11.93
N GLY A 163 11.30 4.49 -12.80
CA GLY A 163 11.06 4.16 -14.21
C GLY A 163 12.33 4.25 -15.06
N GLU A 164 12.12 4.19 -16.38
CA GLU A 164 13.23 4.22 -17.38
C GLU A 164 13.75 5.64 -17.68
N SER A 165 13.11 6.68 -17.15
CA SER A 165 13.45 8.09 -17.43
C SER A 165 13.10 8.98 -16.24
N GLY A 166 13.58 10.23 -16.30
CA GLY A 166 13.35 11.26 -15.29
C GLY A 166 14.57 11.56 -14.44
N ASN A 167 14.50 12.63 -13.66
CA ASN A 167 15.64 13.15 -12.89
C ASN A 167 16.28 12.10 -11.95
N LEU A 168 15.47 11.22 -11.38
CA LEU A 168 15.96 10.17 -10.49
C LEU A 168 16.71 9.08 -11.27
N ARG A 169 16.27 8.77 -12.50
CA ARG A 169 17.02 7.88 -13.40
C ARG A 169 18.35 8.53 -13.82
N ASP A 170 18.32 9.80 -14.22
CA ASP A 170 19.52 10.54 -14.60
C ASP A 170 20.52 10.62 -13.42
N LEU A 171 20.03 10.78 -12.20
CA LEU A 171 20.85 10.76 -10.99
C LEU A 171 21.51 9.38 -10.78
N ALA A 172 20.73 8.31 -10.91
CA ALA A 172 21.23 6.94 -10.76
C ALA A 172 22.32 6.64 -11.79
N ASP A 173 22.08 6.98 -13.04
CA ASP A 173 23.04 6.76 -14.13
C ASP A 173 24.32 7.60 -13.95
N LYS A 174 24.19 8.85 -13.46
CA LYS A 174 25.33 9.74 -13.21
C LYS A 174 26.24 9.26 -12.08
N HIS A 175 25.67 8.66 -11.04
CA HIS A 175 26.41 8.24 -9.84
C HIS A 175 26.57 6.72 -9.74
N ASP A 176 26.20 5.98 -10.80
CA ASP A 176 26.30 4.51 -10.88
C ASP A 176 25.56 3.81 -9.71
N LEU A 177 24.39 4.37 -9.33
CA LEU A 177 23.60 3.80 -8.23
C LEU A 177 22.89 2.51 -8.67
N PRO A 178 22.84 1.49 -7.80
CA PRO A 178 21.97 0.35 -8.01
C PRO A 178 20.54 0.80 -8.25
N SER A 179 19.86 0.20 -9.21
CA SER A 179 18.50 0.63 -9.54
C SER A 179 17.55 -0.52 -9.84
N LEU A 180 16.36 -0.41 -9.29
CA LEU A 180 15.23 -1.32 -9.53
C LEU A 180 14.19 -0.62 -10.39
N LYS A 181 13.65 -1.36 -11.38
CA LYS A 181 12.60 -0.83 -12.25
C LYS A 181 11.24 -0.97 -11.57
N VAL A 182 10.44 0.11 -11.55
CA VAL A 182 9.02 0.03 -11.24
C VAL A 182 8.30 -0.62 -12.43
N PRO A 183 7.51 -1.69 -12.22
CA PRO A 183 6.84 -2.39 -13.31
C PRO A 183 5.88 -1.48 -14.10
N ASP A 184 5.85 -1.66 -15.42
CA ASP A 184 4.88 -1.00 -16.29
C ASP A 184 3.47 -1.56 -16.06
N GLY A 185 2.45 -0.74 -16.32
CA GLY A 185 1.04 -1.16 -16.16
C GLY A 185 0.55 -1.22 -14.70
N VAL A 186 1.44 -1.14 -13.71
CA VAL A 186 1.09 -1.19 -12.28
C VAL A 186 0.90 0.23 -11.74
N PRO A 187 -0.30 0.63 -11.29
CA PRO A 187 -0.49 1.90 -10.59
C PRO A 187 0.30 1.96 -9.28
N GLY A 188 0.80 3.15 -8.91
CA GLY A 188 1.62 3.32 -7.69
C GLY A 188 0.97 2.74 -6.44
N ARG A 189 -0.31 3.01 -6.20
CA ARG A 189 -1.06 2.49 -5.04
C ARG A 189 -1.12 0.96 -4.95
N PHE A 190 -0.93 0.24 -6.07
CA PHE A 190 -0.95 -1.23 -6.13
C PHE A 190 0.44 -1.86 -6.25
N SER A 191 1.53 -1.11 -6.04
CA SER A 191 2.90 -1.55 -6.32
C SER A 191 3.60 -2.28 -5.18
N VAL A 192 2.94 -2.54 -4.04
CA VAL A 192 3.57 -3.17 -2.87
C VAL A 192 4.21 -4.53 -3.18
N LEU A 193 3.60 -5.34 -4.04
CA LEU A 193 4.12 -6.66 -4.46
C LEU A 193 5.13 -6.57 -5.62
N SER A 194 5.65 -5.38 -5.88
CA SER A 194 6.74 -5.17 -6.85
C SER A 194 8.04 -4.80 -6.15
N THR A 195 9.02 -4.40 -6.92
CA THR A 195 10.29 -3.82 -6.43
C THR A 195 10.08 -2.66 -5.44
N VAL A 196 8.95 -1.94 -5.54
CA VAL A 196 8.62 -0.79 -4.69
C VAL A 196 8.46 -1.19 -3.21
N GLY A 197 7.70 -2.25 -2.92
CA GLY A 197 7.51 -2.69 -1.53
C GLY A 197 8.47 -3.79 -1.11
N LEU A 198 8.77 -4.72 -2.03
CA LEU A 198 9.55 -5.91 -1.69
C LEU A 198 11.05 -5.64 -1.49
N ALA A 199 11.63 -4.58 -2.10
CA ALA A 199 13.04 -4.27 -1.89
C ALA A 199 13.34 -3.86 -0.45
N SER A 200 12.51 -2.97 0.12
CA SER A 200 12.62 -2.57 1.52
C SER A 200 12.37 -3.76 2.46
N ALA A 201 11.36 -4.59 2.18
CA ALA A 201 11.07 -5.79 2.96
C ALA A 201 12.24 -6.81 2.91
N ALA A 202 12.88 -6.98 1.76
CA ALA A 202 14.04 -7.86 1.62
C ALA A 202 15.26 -7.37 2.41
N LEU A 203 15.53 -6.05 2.43
CA LEU A 203 16.59 -5.47 3.24
C LEU A 203 16.32 -5.67 4.74
N GLN A 204 15.07 -5.55 5.16
CA GLN A 204 14.64 -5.80 6.54
C GLN A 204 14.67 -7.30 6.94
N GLY A 205 15.11 -8.18 6.06
CA GLY A 205 15.26 -9.61 6.34
C GLY A 205 13.97 -10.41 6.21
N HIS A 206 12.89 -9.84 5.69
CA HIS A 206 11.62 -10.54 5.52
C HIS A 206 11.69 -11.57 4.38
N ASP A 207 10.95 -12.66 4.56
CA ASP A 207 10.76 -13.68 3.52
C ASP A 207 9.79 -13.16 2.44
N ILE A 208 10.36 -12.47 1.43
CA ILE A 208 9.56 -11.91 0.34
C ILE A 208 8.92 -12.97 -0.56
N ASP A 209 9.43 -14.21 -0.58
CA ASP A 209 8.76 -15.31 -1.28
C ASP A 209 7.48 -15.71 -0.55
N ALA A 210 7.51 -15.76 0.79
CA ALA A 210 6.31 -16.02 1.59
C ALA A 210 5.26 -14.92 1.42
N ILE A 211 5.67 -13.64 1.31
CA ILE A 211 4.76 -12.52 1.02
C ILE A 211 4.09 -12.72 -0.34
N VAL A 212 4.87 -13.04 -1.37
CA VAL A 212 4.35 -13.28 -2.72
C VAL A 212 3.44 -14.51 -2.78
N GLU A 213 3.79 -15.60 -2.06
CA GLU A 213 2.93 -16.79 -1.99
C GLU A 213 1.61 -16.49 -1.29
N GLY A 214 1.62 -15.68 -0.22
CA GLY A 214 0.38 -15.19 0.40
C GLY A 214 -0.52 -14.42 -0.58
N ALA A 215 0.09 -13.65 -1.49
CA ALA A 215 -0.66 -12.97 -2.55
C ALA A 215 -1.23 -13.94 -3.60
N ARG A 216 -0.48 -15.00 -3.96
CA ARG A 216 -1.00 -16.09 -4.82
C ARG A 216 -2.17 -16.82 -4.17
N ASP A 217 -2.08 -17.08 -2.87
CA ASP A 217 -3.20 -17.70 -2.14
C ASP A 217 -4.44 -16.80 -2.12
N ALA A 218 -4.27 -15.50 -1.98
CA ALA A 218 -5.37 -14.55 -2.08
C ALA A 218 -5.99 -14.53 -3.49
N GLU A 219 -5.17 -14.55 -4.53
CA GLU A 219 -5.61 -14.63 -5.92
C GLU A 219 -6.41 -15.91 -6.18
N ARG A 220 -5.92 -17.07 -5.74
CA ARG A 220 -6.63 -18.37 -5.88
C ARG A 220 -7.99 -18.37 -5.18
N SER A 221 -8.21 -17.48 -4.22
CA SER A 221 -9.51 -17.31 -3.56
C SER A 221 -10.52 -16.48 -4.34
N LEU A 222 -10.10 -15.87 -5.46
CA LEU A 222 -11.02 -15.14 -6.35
C LEU A 222 -11.84 -16.12 -7.17
N SER A 223 -13.15 -15.96 -7.15
CA SER A 223 -14.11 -16.76 -7.91
C SER A 223 -15.18 -15.87 -8.53
N GLY A 224 -15.95 -16.36 -9.46
CA GLY A 224 -17.06 -15.61 -10.08
C GLY A 224 -18.27 -15.38 -9.15
N SER A 225 -18.13 -15.60 -7.83
CA SER A 225 -19.21 -15.43 -6.85
C SER A 225 -18.76 -14.66 -5.62
N LEU A 226 -19.58 -13.75 -5.14
CA LEU A 226 -19.33 -13.04 -3.88
C LEU A 226 -19.43 -13.97 -2.65
N TYR A 227 -20.11 -15.09 -2.75
CA TYR A 227 -20.27 -16.04 -1.65
C TYR A 227 -19.01 -16.89 -1.43
N ASP A 228 -18.20 -17.07 -2.48
CA ASP A 228 -16.99 -17.88 -2.46
C ASP A 228 -15.70 -17.05 -2.43
N SER A 229 -15.80 -15.72 -2.67
CA SER A 229 -14.66 -14.81 -2.69
C SER A 229 -14.79 -13.71 -1.63
N PRO A 230 -13.98 -13.74 -0.56
CA PRO A 230 -13.99 -12.70 0.47
C PRO A 230 -13.75 -11.29 -0.07
N ALA A 231 -12.86 -11.12 -1.06
CA ALA A 231 -12.59 -9.83 -1.66
C ALA A 231 -13.80 -9.27 -2.42
N TYR A 232 -14.49 -10.11 -3.18
CA TYR A 232 -15.70 -9.70 -3.89
C TYR A 232 -16.90 -9.49 -2.95
N ALA A 233 -17.01 -10.30 -1.90
CA ALA A 233 -18.00 -10.06 -0.84
C ALA A 233 -17.83 -8.66 -0.25
N TYR A 234 -16.60 -8.30 0.13
CA TYR A 234 -16.29 -6.97 0.67
C TYR A 234 -16.67 -5.85 -0.31
N GLY A 235 -16.20 -5.95 -1.56
CA GLY A 235 -16.49 -4.95 -2.59
C GLY A 235 -17.97 -4.80 -2.92
N ALA A 236 -18.71 -5.93 -3.00
CA ALA A 236 -20.16 -5.94 -3.24
C ALA A 236 -20.95 -5.29 -2.09
N ILE A 237 -20.56 -5.57 -0.83
CA ILE A 237 -21.17 -4.96 0.35
C ILE A 237 -20.91 -3.46 0.39
N ALA A 238 -19.66 -3.03 0.18
CA ALA A 238 -19.31 -1.62 0.15
C ALA A 238 -20.09 -0.86 -0.93
N HIS A 239 -20.18 -1.41 -2.15
CA HIS A 239 -20.99 -0.85 -3.23
C HIS A 239 -22.48 -0.82 -2.88
N ALA A 240 -23.01 -1.89 -2.31
CA ALA A 240 -24.43 -1.96 -1.96
C ALA A 240 -24.83 -0.96 -0.86
N LEU A 241 -23.94 -0.70 0.08
CA LEU A 241 -24.15 0.28 1.15
C LEU A 241 -23.98 1.71 0.62
N ASP A 242 -23.01 1.96 -0.26
CA ASP A 242 -22.80 3.26 -0.90
C ASP A 242 -24.07 3.75 -1.63
N ILE A 243 -24.65 2.93 -2.49
CA ILE A 243 -25.90 3.27 -3.19
C ILE A 243 -27.13 3.43 -2.25
N ARG A 244 -27.00 3.01 -1.00
CA ARG A 244 -28.01 3.21 0.07
C ARG A 244 -27.71 4.40 0.98
N GLY A 245 -26.66 5.17 0.67
CA GLY A 245 -26.31 6.39 1.37
C GLY A 245 -25.21 6.25 2.42
N ALA A 246 -24.56 5.08 2.55
CA ALA A 246 -23.36 4.94 3.38
C ALA A 246 -22.15 5.46 2.61
N GLY A 247 -22.02 6.77 2.54
CA GLY A 247 -20.95 7.48 1.79
C GLY A 247 -19.60 7.51 2.49
N VAL A 248 -19.46 6.92 3.68
CA VAL A 248 -18.19 6.87 4.44
C VAL A 248 -17.81 5.40 4.66
N ASN A 249 -16.54 5.07 4.39
CA ASN A 249 -15.99 3.74 4.60
C ASN A 249 -14.80 3.84 5.57
N ALA A 250 -15.03 3.43 6.83
CA ALA A 250 -14.00 3.45 7.88
C ALA A 250 -13.31 2.08 7.96
N MET A 251 -11.99 2.07 7.77
CA MET A 251 -11.13 0.90 7.98
C MET A 251 -10.52 1.00 9.38
N MET A 252 -10.81 0.02 10.23
CA MET A 252 -10.46 0.04 11.66
C MET A 252 -9.77 -1.28 12.07
N PRO A 253 -8.47 -1.44 11.84
CA PRO A 253 -7.70 -2.57 12.37
C PRO A 253 -7.58 -2.49 13.90
N TYR A 254 -7.66 -3.66 14.55
CA TYR A 254 -7.46 -3.84 16.00
C TYR A 254 -6.03 -4.34 16.29
N SER A 255 -5.06 -3.75 15.61
CA SER A 255 -3.63 -4.03 15.78
C SER A 255 -2.83 -2.77 15.47
N GLU A 256 -1.92 -2.38 16.36
CA GLU A 256 -0.99 -1.27 16.14
C GLU A 256 -0.14 -1.50 14.88
N SER A 257 0.28 -2.73 14.64
CA SER A 257 1.07 -3.11 13.47
C SER A 257 0.30 -2.97 12.13
N LEU A 258 -1.00 -2.73 12.16
CA LEU A 258 -1.84 -2.51 10.99
C LEU A 258 -2.38 -1.06 10.88
N GLU A 259 -1.85 -0.11 11.66
CA GLU A 259 -2.25 1.30 11.53
C GLU A 259 -1.99 1.82 10.12
N THR A 260 -0.80 1.59 9.60
CA THR A 260 -0.42 1.98 8.23
C THR A 260 -1.24 1.27 7.14
N PHE A 261 -1.77 0.07 7.43
CA PHE A 261 -2.70 -0.60 6.53
C PHE A 261 -3.99 0.21 6.32
N ALA A 262 -4.55 0.81 7.37
CA ALA A 262 -5.74 1.65 7.24
C ALA A 262 -5.46 2.90 6.39
N GLU A 263 -4.26 3.47 6.48
CA GLU A 263 -3.83 4.60 5.64
C GLU A 263 -3.63 4.19 4.18
N TRP A 264 -2.92 3.09 3.94
CA TRP A 264 -2.73 2.55 2.60
C TRP A 264 -4.07 2.17 1.95
N TYR A 265 -4.97 1.53 2.71
CA TYR A 265 -6.34 1.25 2.26
C TYR A 265 -7.08 2.52 1.84
N ALA A 266 -6.95 3.62 2.60
CA ALA A 266 -7.60 4.88 2.26
C ALA A 266 -7.12 5.42 0.91
N GLN A 267 -5.82 5.33 0.60
CA GLN A 267 -5.28 5.67 -0.71
C GLN A 267 -5.83 4.76 -1.82
N LEU A 268 -5.76 3.43 -1.60
CA LEU A 268 -6.28 2.45 -2.55
C LEU A 268 -7.73 2.74 -2.93
N TRP A 269 -8.57 3.02 -1.92
CA TRP A 269 -9.98 3.28 -2.08
C TRP A 269 -10.24 4.61 -2.81
N ALA A 270 -9.65 5.69 -2.33
CA ALA A 270 -9.87 7.03 -2.86
C ALA A 270 -9.44 7.17 -4.33
N GLU A 271 -8.22 6.74 -4.67
CA GLU A 271 -7.71 6.85 -6.04
C GLU A 271 -8.38 5.88 -7.03
N SER A 272 -8.94 4.78 -6.54
CA SER A 272 -9.62 3.82 -7.40
C SER A 272 -11.05 4.23 -7.72
N LEU A 273 -11.79 4.79 -6.75
CA LEU A 273 -13.23 5.01 -6.82
C LEU A 273 -13.64 6.48 -6.97
N GLY A 274 -12.79 7.44 -6.64
CA GLY A 274 -13.08 8.88 -6.71
C GLY A 274 -13.19 9.39 -8.14
N LYS A 275 -14.19 8.93 -8.91
CA LYS A 275 -14.42 9.26 -10.31
C LYS A 275 -15.90 9.56 -10.54
N ASP A 276 -16.20 10.48 -11.45
CA ASP A 276 -17.56 10.83 -11.90
C ASP A 276 -18.52 11.23 -10.74
N GLY A 277 -17.96 11.77 -9.64
CA GLY A 277 -18.75 12.14 -8.47
C GLY A 277 -19.20 10.94 -7.61
N LEU A 278 -18.62 9.77 -7.82
CA LEU A 278 -18.90 8.53 -7.11
C LEU A 278 -17.75 8.17 -6.15
N GLY A 279 -18.03 7.26 -5.22
CA GLY A 279 -17.07 6.69 -4.28
C GLY A 279 -17.29 7.14 -2.84
N GLN A 280 -17.14 6.20 -1.92
CA GLN A 280 -17.20 6.48 -0.49
C GLN A 280 -15.93 7.21 -0.04
N THR A 281 -16.06 8.13 0.91
CA THR A 281 -14.92 8.76 1.59
C THR A 281 -14.27 7.72 2.53
N PRO A 282 -13.01 7.34 2.31
CA PRO A 282 -12.32 6.44 3.23
C PRO A 282 -11.90 7.19 4.49
N VAL A 283 -12.06 6.53 5.63
CA VAL A 283 -11.59 7.01 6.94
C VAL A 283 -10.66 5.96 7.52
N ARG A 284 -9.45 6.37 7.90
CA ARG A 284 -8.54 5.54 8.67
C ARG A 284 -8.88 5.67 10.16
N ALA A 285 -8.86 4.55 10.86
CA ALA A 285 -9.08 4.48 12.30
C ALA A 285 -8.26 3.34 12.89
N LEU A 286 -7.94 3.42 14.16
CA LEU A 286 -7.14 2.42 14.86
C LEU A 286 -7.90 1.87 16.08
N GLY A 287 -8.41 0.67 15.96
CA GLY A 287 -8.95 -0.19 16.99
C GLY A 287 -9.65 0.51 18.15
N ALA A 288 -9.30 0.13 19.36
CA ALA A 288 -9.91 0.65 20.58
C ALA A 288 -9.70 2.17 20.76
N THR A 289 -8.56 2.71 20.29
CA THR A 289 -8.25 4.14 20.40
C THR A 289 -9.26 5.00 19.66
N ASP A 290 -9.48 4.71 18.38
CA ASP A 290 -10.43 5.50 17.58
C ASP A 290 -11.87 5.07 17.80
N GLN A 291 -12.13 3.82 18.17
CA GLN A 291 -13.44 3.46 18.66
C GLN A 291 -13.82 4.33 19.86
N HIS A 292 -12.92 4.53 20.81
CA HIS A 292 -13.18 5.36 21.98
C HIS A 292 -13.41 6.84 21.61
N SER A 293 -12.64 7.38 20.70
CA SER A 293 -12.71 8.79 20.28
C SER A 293 -13.92 9.07 19.36
N GLN A 294 -14.34 8.12 18.53
CA GLN A 294 -15.30 8.33 17.42
C GLN A 294 -16.64 7.59 17.60
N LEU A 295 -16.76 6.70 18.59
CA LEU A 295 -17.94 5.83 18.78
C LEU A 295 -19.25 6.60 18.88
N GLN A 296 -19.25 7.77 19.53
CA GLN A 296 -20.47 8.55 19.68
C GLN A 296 -21.05 8.97 18.33
N LEU A 297 -20.20 9.42 17.40
CA LEU A 297 -20.62 9.79 16.05
C LEU A 297 -21.08 8.56 15.26
N TYR A 298 -20.35 7.45 15.36
CA TYR A 298 -20.68 6.22 14.67
C TYR A 298 -22.03 5.65 15.12
N ARG A 299 -22.34 5.73 16.43
CA ARG A 299 -23.54 5.18 17.02
C ARG A 299 -24.75 6.11 16.95
N ALA A 300 -24.57 7.40 17.19
CA ALA A 300 -25.66 8.36 17.38
C ALA A 300 -25.73 9.46 16.30
N GLY A 301 -24.77 9.48 15.38
CA GLY A 301 -24.76 10.37 14.23
C GLY A 301 -25.57 9.83 13.05
N PRO A 302 -25.43 10.41 11.83
CA PRO A 302 -26.07 9.90 10.63
C PRO A 302 -25.68 8.46 10.33
N HIS A 303 -26.62 7.65 9.86
CA HIS A 303 -26.37 6.26 9.45
C HIS A 303 -25.84 6.22 8.00
N ASP A 304 -24.73 6.87 7.77
CA ASP A 304 -24.07 7.07 6.48
C ASP A 304 -22.69 6.41 6.37
N LYS A 305 -22.41 5.47 7.26
CA LYS A 305 -21.07 4.87 7.40
C LYS A 305 -21.11 3.36 7.33
N MET A 306 -20.10 2.81 6.68
CA MET A 306 -19.68 1.42 6.83
C MET A 306 -18.39 1.41 7.68
N VAL A 307 -18.33 0.55 8.67
CA VAL A 307 -17.12 0.35 9.51
C VAL A 307 -16.65 -1.08 9.34
N THR A 308 -15.38 -1.23 8.94
CA THR A 308 -14.73 -2.52 8.76
C THR A 308 -13.71 -2.74 9.86
N PHE A 309 -13.91 -3.78 10.66
CA PHE A 309 -12.95 -4.22 11.66
C PHE A 309 -12.00 -5.26 11.06
N VAL A 310 -10.69 -5.07 11.26
CA VAL A 310 -9.65 -6.06 10.94
C VAL A 310 -9.10 -6.61 12.25
N GLN A 311 -9.11 -7.96 12.38
CA GLN A 311 -8.68 -8.69 13.59
C GLN A 311 -7.63 -9.73 13.23
#